data_cead7f8b81e0fde219cea0aa222a773e
#
_entry.id   cead7f8b81e0fde219cea0aa222a773e
#
_cell.length_a   1.000
_cell.length_b   1.000
_cell.length_c   1.000
_cell.angle_alpha   90.00
_cell.angle_beta   90.00
_cell.angle_gamma   90.00
#
_symmetry.space_group_name_H-M   'P 1'
#
loop_
_entity.id
_entity.type
_entity.pdbx_description
1 polymer ?
#
loop_
_entity_poly.entity_id
_entity_poly.type
_entity_poly.pdbx_seq_one_letter_code
_entity_poly.pdbx_strand_id
1 'polypeptide(L)'
;EMCIRDSYTIDQGEVQAEFIPVWDADGLTVQVKVKDTTVNDADAVTVYVDPENSASDITPHKVTVARTAAAAIAGGYQATVKVSMKNLKVAQQISLDVVVNNDGKTGSFKDLTGKQESSSKYYAVATMKPGIEKIPYGTISVDADADAAWGNAVNIPLTINKGSEASANAKVLWDDDNLYVYATIKDAVLDKTGAQTHEQDSLEVFIDEDNGK
;
A
#
# COMPACT_ATOMS: atom_id res chain seq x y z
N GLU A 1 0.20 12.42 -9.48
CA GLU A 1 0.53 11.95 -8.13
C GLU A 1 0.38 10.44 -8.09
N MET A 2 1.38 9.73 -7.57
CA MET A 2 1.37 8.28 -7.49
C MET A 2 0.95 7.87 -6.08
N CYS A 3 -0.03 6.98 -5.96
CA CYS A 3 -0.41 6.37 -4.69
C CYS A 3 0.27 5.01 -4.56
N ILE A 4 0.97 4.76 -3.46
CA ILE A 4 1.62 3.47 -3.24
C ILE A 4 0.57 2.44 -2.82
N ARG A 5 -0.11 1.88 -3.80
CA ARG A 5 -1.00 0.69 -3.78
C ARG A 5 -1.63 0.42 -5.14
N ASP A 6 -1.56 1.39 -6.05
CA ASP A 6 -2.09 1.19 -7.40
C ASP A 6 -1.08 0.40 -8.24
N SER A 7 -1.53 -0.25 -9.29
CA SER A 7 -0.64 -0.81 -10.30
C SER A 7 -0.27 0.26 -11.33
N TYR A 8 0.96 0.22 -11.77
CA TYR A 8 1.53 1.13 -12.77
C TYR A 8 2.14 0.34 -13.89
N THR A 9 2.15 0.92 -15.08
CA THR A 9 2.67 0.25 -16.27
C THR A 9 3.88 0.98 -16.83
N ILE A 10 4.83 0.19 -17.33
CA ILE A 10 5.89 0.59 -18.24
C ILE A 10 5.53 -0.03 -19.58
N ASP A 11 5.25 0.80 -20.58
CA ASP A 11 4.96 0.35 -21.94
C ASP A 11 5.78 1.20 -22.94
N GLN A 12 6.90 0.63 -23.33
CA GLN A 12 7.85 1.28 -24.24
C GLN A 12 8.22 0.31 -25.36
N GLY A 13 7.18 -0.18 -26.03
CA GLY A 13 7.27 -1.08 -27.16
C GLY A 13 7.77 -2.46 -26.78
N GLU A 14 9.07 -2.70 -26.90
CA GLU A 14 9.67 -4.01 -26.60
C GLU A 14 9.81 -4.27 -25.09
N VAL A 15 9.79 -3.23 -24.25
CA VAL A 15 9.82 -3.38 -22.78
C VAL A 15 8.45 -3.09 -22.22
N GLN A 16 7.79 -4.12 -21.71
CA GLN A 16 6.48 -4.04 -21.09
C GLN A 16 6.53 -4.63 -19.69
N ALA A 17 6.10 -3.86 -18.71
CA ALA A 17 6.01 -4.30 -17.32
C ALA A 17 4.85 -3.65 -16.59
N GLU A 18 4.38 -4.33 -15.55
CA GLU A 18 3.45 -3.80 -14.57
C GLU A 18 4.11 -3.88 -13.20
N PHE A 19 3.95 -2.85 -12.37
CA PHE A 19 4.50 -2.87 -11.02
C PHE A 19 3.54 -2.33 -9.98
N ILE A 20 3.65 -2.87 -8.77
CA ILE A 20 2.87 -2.48 -7.60
C ILE A 20 3.84 -2.18 -6.46
N PRO A 21 3.96 -0.92 -6.03
CA PRO A 21 4.69 -0.56 -4.84
C PRO A 21 3.81 -0.74 -3.60
N VAL A 22 4.37 -1.36 -2.56
CA VAL A 22 3.77 -1.45 -1.23
C VAL A 22 4.82 -1.11 -0.18
N TRP A 23 4.41 -0.69 1.00
CA TRP A 23 5.32 -0.31 2.06
C TRP A 23 4.87 -0.82 3.43
N ASP A 24 5.83 -1.01 4.32
CA ASP A 24 5.65 -1.41 5.71
C ASP A 24 6.71 -0.75 6.61
N ALA A 25 6.85 -1.23 7.84
CA ALA A 25 7.83 -0.72 8.80
C ALA A 25 9.29 -0.94 8.36
N ASP A 26 9.56 -1.90 7.48
CA ASP A 26 10.90 -2.26 7.01
C ASP A 26 11.30 -1.51 5.72
N GLY A 27 10.32 -0.91 5.02
CA GLY A 27 10.58 -0.10 3.83
C GLY A 27 9.59 -0.29 2.68
N LEU A 28 10.09 -0.11 1.46
CA LEU A 28 9.33 -0.23 0.22
C LEU A 28 9.59 -1.58 -0.44
N THR A 29 8.54 -2.27 -0.81
CA THR A 29 8.59 -3.46 -1.66
C THR A 29 7.90 -3.16 -2.98
N VAL A 30 8.60 -3.34 -4.10
CA VAL A 30 8.04 -3.16 -5.44
C VAL A 30 8.00 -4.53 -6.12
N GLN A 31 6.80 -5.00 -6.42
CA GLN A 31 6.59 -6.19 -7.24
C GLN A 31 6.48 -5.75 -8.69
N VAL A 32 7.32 -6.31 -9.56
CA VAL A 32 7.38 -5.96 -10.98
C VAL A 32 7.19 -7.22 -11.82
N LYS A 33 6.14 -7.24 -12.62
CA LYS A 33 5.89 -8.29 -13.62
C LYS A 33 6.37 -7.78 -14.98
N VAL A 34 7.36 -8.45 -15.55
CA VAL A 34 7.93 -8.12 -16.86
C VAL A 34 7.43 -9.12 -17.88
N LYS A 35 6.91 -8.65 -19.01
CA LYS A 35 6.65 -9.49 -20.17
C LYS A 35 7.99 -9.78 -20.85
N ASP A 36 8.33 -11.04 -20.92
CA ASP A 36 9.60 -11.50 -21.45
C ASP A 36 9.44 -12.95 -21.94
N THR A 37 9.69 -13.17 -23.22
CA THR A 37 9.63 -14.49 -23.85
C THR A 37 10.99 -15.15 -24.00
N THR A 38 12.06 -14.42 -23.68
CA THR A 38 13.45 -14.87 -23.74
C THR A 38 14.05 -14.91 -22.33
N VAL A 39 15.15 -15.61 -22.15
CA VAL A 39 15.88 -15.62 -20.89
C VAL A 39 17.27 -15.09 -21.14
N ASN A 40 17.53 -13.89 -20.63
CA ASN A 40 18.83 -13.25 -20.72
C ASN A 40 19.34 -12.92 -19.31
N ASP A 41 20.55 -13.34 -18.99
CA ASP A 41 21.14 -13.11 -17.65
C ASP A 41 21.43 -11.63 -17.37
N ALA A 42 21.44 -10.79 -18.39
CA ALA A 42 21.60 -9.33 -18.26
C ALA A 42 20.27 -8.61 -17.95
N ASP A 43 19.13 -9.32 -18.04
CA ASP A 43 17.84 -8.72 -17.73
C ASP A 43 17.71 -8.47 -16.24
N ALA A 44 17.14 -7.33 -15.90
CA ALA A 44 17.04 -6.89 -14.51
C ALA A 44 15.97 -5.83 -14.31
N VAL A 45 15.51 -5.74 -13.09
CA VAL A 45 14.67 -4.64 -12.58
C VAL A 45 15.46 -3.84 -11.56
N THR A 46 15.49 -2.53 -11.73
CA THR A 46 16.12 -1.59 -10.77
C THR A 46 15.07 -0.61 -10.25
N VAL A 47 15.00 -0.46 -8.95
CA VAL A 47 14.18 0.56 -8.28
C VAL A 47 15.09 1.60 -7.68
N TYR A 48 14.87 2.85 -8.05
CA TYR A 48 15.53 4.05 -7.52
C TYR A 48 14.59 4.74 -6.56
N VAL A 49 15.08 5.20 -5.41
CA VAL A 49 14.25 5.87 -4.40
C VAL A 49 15.00 7.06 -3.81
N ASP A 50 14.27 8.15 -3.61
CA ASP A 50 14.66 9.25 -2.75
C ASP A 50 13.61 9.36 -1.62
N PRO A 51 13.96 8.91 -0.40
CA PRO A 51 13.05 8.91 0.74
C PRO A 51 12.61 10.29 1.19
N GLU A 52 13.42 11.31 0.91
CA GLU A 52 13.17 12.70 1.31
C GLU A 52 12.44 13.50 0.23
N ASN A 53 12.21 12.92 -0.96
CA ASN A 53 11.66 13.63 -2.12
C ASN A 53 12.36 14.97 -2.37
N SER A 54 13.67 14.97 -2.29
CA SER A 54 14.49 16.20 -2.29
C SER A 54 14.55 16.88 -3.65
N ALA A 55 14.21 16.17 -4.71
CA ALA A 55 14.32 16.61 -6.09
C ALA A 55 15.67 17.25 -6.40
N SER A 56 16.76 16.61 -6.02
CA SER A 56 18.12 17.13 -6.10
C SER A 56 19.08 16.14 -6.76
N ASP A 57 20.30 16.58 -6.96
CA ASP A 57 21.39 15.71 -7.36
C ASP A 57 21.83 14.89 -6.13
N ILE A 58 21.74 13.58 -6.22
CA ILE A 58 21.97 12.65 -5.13
C ILE A 58 22.77 11.44 -5.61
N THR A 59 23.40 10.74 -4.65
CA THR A 59 23.81 9.36 -4.89
C THR A 59 22.56 8.48 -4.82
N PRO A 60 22.19 7.75 -5.88
CA PRO A 60 20.95 6.99 -5.89
C PRO A 60 20.92 5.94 -4.80
N HIS A 61 19.83 5.91 -4.03
CA HIS A 61 19.47 4.73 -3.26
C HIS A 61 18.74 3.78 -4.23
N LYS A 62 19.43 2.77 -4.70
CA LYS A 62 18.88 1.83 -5.69
C LYS A 62 19.09 0.38 -5.31
N VAL A 63 18.14 -0.45 -5.69
CA VAL A 63 18.22 -1.90 -5.56
C VAL A 63 17.90 -2.53 -6.91
N THR A 64 18.76 -3.45 -7.35
CA THR A 64 18.60 -4.21 -8.60
C THR A 64 18.35 -5.67 -8.28
N VAL A 65 17.36 -6.25 -8.96
CA VAL A 65 17.08 -7.69 -8.96
C VAL A 65 17.27 -8.21 -10.38
N ALA A 66 18.26 -9.11 -10.54
CA ALA A 66 18.50 -9.76 -11.81
C ALA A 66 17.39 -10.75 -12.16
N ARG A 67 17.17 -10.99 -13.44
CA ARG A 67 16.22 -11.99 -13.97
C ARG A 67 16.39 -13.37 -13.33
N THR A 68 17.64 -13.78 -13.11
CA THR A 68 18.01 -15.07 -12.50
C THR A 68 17.57 -15.20 -11.03
N ALA A 69 17.36 -14.08 -10.34
CA ALA A 69 16.87 -14.03 -8.97
C ALA A 69 15.35 -13.78 -8.87
N ALA A 70 14.68 -13.62 -10.02
CA ALA A 70 13.25 -13.38 -10.10
C ALA A 70 12.47 -14.69 -10.29
N ALA A 71 11.20 -14.70 -9.93
CA ALA A 71 10.32 -15.85 -10.14
C ALA A 71 9.84 -15.90 -11.60
N ALA A 72 9.93 -17.07 -12.24
CA ALA A 72 9.36 -17.29 -13.56
C ALA A 72 7.82 -17.31 -13.47
N ILE A 73 7.15 -16.63 -14.39
CA ILE A 73 5.69 -16.64 -14.55
C ILE A 73 5.32 -16.90 -16.02
N ALA A 74 4.04 -17.15 -16.28
CA ALA A 74 3.59 -17.33 -17.67
C ALA A 74 3.82 -16.03 -18.48
N GLY A 75 4.60 -16.13 -19.56
CA GLY A 75 4.91 -15.01 -20.45
C GLY A 75 5.95 -14.01 -19.92
N GLY A 76 6.72 -14.38 -18.88
CA GLY A 76 7.76 -13.50 -18.36
C GLY A 76 8.31 -13.88 -16.99
N TYR A 77 8.56 -12.85 -16.19
CA TYR A 77 9.05 -13.04 -14.82
C TYR A 77 8.49 -11.98 -13.86
N GLN A 78 8.55 -12.30 -12.58
CA GLN A 78 8.19 -11.37 -11.50
C GLN A 78 9.39 -11.15 -10.58
N ALA A 79 9.88 -9.92 -10.56
CA ALA A 79 10.89 -9.47 -9.61
C ALA A 79 10.23 -8.88 -8.37
N THR A 80 10.78 -9.16 -7.19
CA THR A 80 10.40 -8.50 -5.94
C THR A 80 11.59 -7.71 -5.44
N VAL A 81 11.51 -6.40 -5.56
CA VAL A 81 12.59 -5.48 -5.17
C VAL A 81 12.25 -4.89 -3.80
N LYS A 82 13.10 -5.14 -2.80
CA LYS A 82 12.95 -4.60 -1.44
C LYS A 82 13.97 -3.49 -1.21
N VAL A 83 13.48 -2.30 -0.90
CA VAL A 83 14.30 -1.14 -0.55
C VAL A 83 14.11 -0.84 0.93
N SER A 84 15.13 -1.13 1.73
CA SER A 84 15.07 -0.90 3.17
C SER A 84 15.05 0.59 3.47
N MET A 85 14.01 1.05 4.14
CA MET A 85 13.83 2.42 4.59
C MET A 85 13.20 2.41 5.98
N LYS A 86 13.64 3.31 6.85
CA LYS A 86 13.13 3.38 8.21
C LYS A 86 12.28 4.62 8.41
N ASN A 87 11.37 4.55 9.36
CA ASN A 87 10.55 5.69 9.80
C ASN A 87 9.63 6.26 8.72
N LEU A 88 9.21 5.46 7.74
CA LEU A 88 8.19 5.85 6.79
C LEU A 88 6.88 6.17 7.52
N LYS A 89 6.16 7.19 7.05
CA LYS A 89 4.91 7.64 7.66
C LYS A 89 3.81 7.77 6.62
N VAL A 90 2.59 7.55 7.06
CA VAL A 90 1.40 7.90 6.26
C VAL A 90 1.46 9.36 5.85
N ALA A 91 1.03 9.66 4.63
CA ALA A 91 1.08 10.97 3.97
C ALA A 91 2.50 11.51 3.68
N GLN A 92 3.55 10.79 4.03
CA GLN A 92 4.90 11.15 3.60
C GLN A 92 5.01 11.05 2.08
N GLN A 93 5.70 11.99 1.46
CA GLN A 93 6.08 11.89 0.05
C GLN A 93 7.51 11.35 -0.05
N ILE A 94 7.68 10.41 -0.95
CA ILE A 94 8.96 9.94 -1.45
C ILE A 94 8.98 10.14 -2.96
N SER A 95 10.13 9.99 -3.60
CA SER A 95 10.15 9.86 -5.04
C SER A 95 10.85 8.59 -5.47
N LEU A 96 10.40 7.99 -6.59
CA LEU A 96 10.94 6.74 -7.10
C LEU A 96 10.88 6.66 -8.62
N ASP A 97 11.76 5.83 -9.18
CA ASP A 97 11.67 5.37 -10.56
C ASP A 97 11.91 3.87 -10.62
N VAL A 98 11.25 3.21 -11.57
CA VAL A 98 11.39 1.76 -11.84
C VAL A 98 11.93 1.60 -13.25
N VAL A 99 13.07 0.95 -13.36
CA VAL A 99 13.74 0.69 -14.64
C VAL A 99 13.80 -0.82 -14.88
N VAL A 100 13.45 -1.20 -16.09
CA VAL A 100 13.51 -2.59 -16.58
C VAL A 100 14.48 -2.67 -17.74
N ASN A 101 15.49 -3.51 -17.61
CA ASN A 101 16.33 -3.93 -18.73
C ASN A 101 15.84 -5.30 -19.21
N ASN A 102 15.51 -5.40 -20.46
CA ASN A 102 15.01 -6.61 -21.10
C ASN A 102 15.60 -6.75 -22.50
N ASP A 103 16.35 -7.82 -22.77
CA ASP A 103 17.01 -8.10 -24.06
C ASP A 103 17.84 -6.91 -24.60
N GLY A 104 18.57 -6.23 -23.72
CA GLY A 104 19.39 -5.07 -24.06
C GLY A 104 18.59 -3.78 -24.35
N LYS A 105 17.29 -3.79 -24.12
CA LYS A 105 16.42 -2.61 -24.17
C LYS A 105 16.14 -2.13 -22.76
N THR A 106 15.95 -0.83 -22.60
CA THR A 106 15.63 -0.20 -21.30
C THR A 106 14.28 0.45 -21.38
N GLY A 107 13.43 0.12 -20.41
CA GLY A 107 12.18 0.82 -20.12
C GLY A 107 12.23 1.43 -18.74
N SER A 108 11.59 2.58 -18.55
CA SER A 108 11.52 3.28 -17.27
C SER A 108 10.12 3.84 -17.04
N PHE A 109 9.71 3.88 -15.79
CA PHE A 109 8.42 4.49 -15.45
C PHE A 109 8.43 6.00 -15.66
N LYS A 110 9.53 6.68 -15.32
CA LYS A 110 9.58 8.15 -15.39
C LYS A 110 10.65 8.68 -16.33
N ASP A 111 11.89 8.24 -16.25
CA ASP A 111 12.99 8.83 -17.03
C ASP A 111 13.72 7.81 -17.92
N LEU A 112 13.63 8.02 -19.23
CA LEU A 112 14.32 7.20 -20.24
C LEU A 112 15.74 7.69 -20.58
N THR A 113 16.15 8.82 -20.01
CA THR A 113 17.45 9.43 -20.36
C THR A 113 18.60 8.94 -19.52
N GLY A 114 18.35 8.09 -18.49
CA GLY A 114 19.35 7.57 -17.57
C GLY A 114 19.79 8.57 -16.48
N LYS A 115 19.14 9.73 -16.39
CA LYS A 115 19.48 10.77 -15.41
C LYS A 115 19.07 10.41 -13.98
N GLN A 116 18.18 9.43 -13.81
CA GLN A 116 17.85 8.84 -12.52
C GLN A 116 19.08 8.29 -11.79
N GLU A 117 20.16 8.01 -12.50
CA GLU A 117 21.45 7.61 -11.90
C GLU A 117 22.15 8.73 -11.11
N SER A 118 21.77 9.97 -11.29
CA SER A 118 22.46 11.10 -10.66
C SER A 118 21.53 12.12 -9.99
N SER A 119 20.22 12.07 -10.27
CA SER A 119 19.33 13.09 -9.73
C SER A 119 17.91 12.57 -9.53
N SER A 120 17.35 12.77 -8.35
CA SER A 120 15.97 12.44 -8.00
C SER A 120 14.93 13.39 -8.61
N LYS A 121 15.35 14.47 -9.25
CA LYS A 121 14.45 15.33 -10.07
C LYS A 121 13.73 14.54 -11.17
N TYR A 122 14.30 13.42 -11.58
CA TYR A 122 13.78 12.56 -12.63
C TYR A 122 12.91 11.41 -12.12
N TYR A 123 12.63 11.38 -10.82
CA TYR A 123 11.76 10.36 -10.22
C TYR A 123 10.29 10.82 -10.19
N ALA A 124 9.38 9.88 -10.10
CA ALA A 124 7.97 10.15 -9.83
C ALA A 124 7.75 10.35 -8.33
N VAL A 125 6.95 11.34 -7.96
CA VAL A 125 6.55 11.56 -6.57
C VAL A 125 5.44 10.59 -6.20
N ALA A 126 5.60 9.94 -5.07
CA ALA A 126 4.65 9.00 -4.50
C ALA A 126 4.27 9.41 -3.07
N THR A 127 2.98 9.32 -2.76
CA THR A 127 2.48 9.56 -1.42
C THR A 127 2.21 8.23 -0.71
N MET A 128 2.75 8.07 0.50
CA MET A 128 2.54 6.88 1.31
C MET A 128 1.09 6.84 1.81
N LYS A 129 0.32 5.88 1.34
CA LYS A 129 -1.05 5.66 1.84
C LYS A 129 -1.02 4.66 3.01
N PRO A 130 -2.00 4.70 3.93
CA PRO A 130 -2.10 3.69 4.98
C PRO A 130 -2.11 2.28 4.39
N GLY A 131 -1.48 1.32 5.04
CA GLY A 131 -1.57 -0.09 4.65
C GLY A 131 -3.04 -0.54 4.62
N ILE A 132 -3.40 -1.45 3.69
CA ILE A 132 -4.67 -2.17 3.79
C ILE A 132 -4.44 -3.24 4.87
N GLU A 133 -5.05 -3.08 6.01
CA GLU A 133 -5.13 -4.16 6.96
C GLU A 133 -6.12 -5.19 6.41
N LYS A 134 -5.66 -6.43 6.24
CA LYS A 134 -6.58 -7.51 5.88
C LYS A 134 -7.46 -7.78 7.08
N ILE A 135 -8.77 -7.68 6.89
CA ILE A 135 -9.74 -8.09 7.89
C ILE A 135 -9.65 -9.62 8.02
N PRO A 136 -9.37 -10.18 9.21
CA PRO A 136 -9.27 -11.61 9.39
C PRO A 136 -10.62 -12.31 9.19
N TYR A 137 -10.56 -13.56 8.72
CA TYR A 137 -11.72 -14.43 8.66
C TYR A 137 -12.04 -14.98 10.07
N GLY A 138 -13.31 -14.94 10.43
CA GLY A 138 -13.81 -15.50 11.69
C GLY A 138 -15.30 -15.29 11.86
N THR A 139 -16.00 -16.38 12.19
CA THR A 139 -17.44 -16.35 12.48
C THR A 139 -17.65 -16.07 13.97
N ILE A 140 -18.65 -15.28 14.28
CA ILE A 140 -19.07 -14.96 15.66
C ILE A 140 -20.57 -15.12 15.82
N SER A 141 -21.02 -15.30 17.07
CA SER A 141 -22.43 -15.15 17.43
C SER A 141 -22.72 -13.71 17.86
N VAL A 142 -23.80 -13.13 17.37
CA VAL A 142 -24.23 -11.79 17.79
C VAL A 142 -25.20 -11.96 18.98
N ASP A 143 -24.66 -12.13 20.19
CA ASP A 143 -25.43 -12.44 21.40
C ASP A 143 -25.04 -11.58 22.63
N ALA A 144 -24.33 -10.49 22.41
CA ALA A 144 -23.80 -9.58 23.43
C ALA A 144 -22.62 -10.11 24.26
N ASP A 145 -22.18 -11.34 24.08
CA ASP A 145 -20.95 -11.87 24.65
C ASP A 145 -19.76 -11.66 23.71
N ALA A 146 -18.57 -11.50 24.26
CA ALA A 146 -17.36 -11.31 23.46
C ALA A 146 -16.75 -12.66 23.08
N ASP A 147 -16.98 -13.10 21.84
CA ASP A 147 -16.38 -14.30 21.28
C ASP A 147 -14.84 -14.27 21.29
N ALA A 148 -14.21 -15.41 21.51
CA ALA A 148 -12.76 -15.56 21.45
C ALA A 148 -12.17 -15.18 20.09
N ALA A 149 -12.93 -15.30 19.01
CA ALA A 149 -12.53 -14.93 17.65
C ALA A 149 -12.11 -13.43 17.54
N TRP A 150 -12.67 -12.56 18.38
CA TRP A 150 -12.28 -11.15 18.47
C TRP A 150 -10.83 -10.93 18.92
N GLY A 151 -10.19 -11.95 19.50
CA GLY A 151 -8.77 -11.91 19.84
C GLY A 151 -7.85 -11.76 18.62
N ASN A 152 -8.29 -12.26 17.47
CA ASN A 152 -7.53 -12.21 16.21
C ASN A 152 -7.95 -11.05 15.31
N ALA A 153 -8.97 -10.28 15.69
CA ALA A 153 -9.49 -9.19 14.88
C ALA A 153 -8.54 -7.99 14.86
N VAL A 154 -8.53 -7.29 13.74
CA VAL A 154 -7.83 -6.01 13.61
C VAL A 154 -8.51 -4.97 14.51
N ASN A 155 -7.70 -4.25 15.27
CA ASN A 155 -8.18 -3.16 16.09
C ASN A 155 -8.08 -1.84 15.31
N ILE A 156 -9.23 -1.23 15.04
CA ILE A 156 -9.33 0.04 14.31
C ILE A 156 -9.56 1.15 15.33
N PRO A 157 -8.56 2.03 15.56
CA PRO A 157 -8.77 3.20 16.41
C PRO A 157 -9.76 4.15 15.74
N LEU A 158 -10.79 4.56 16.48
CA LEU A 158 -11.77 5.52 16.00
C LEU A 158 -11.39 6.92 16.43
N THR A 159 -11.48 7.88 15.50
CA THR A 159 -11.29 9.29 15.80
C THR A 159 -12.63 9.88 16.25
N ILE A 160 -12.65 10.39 17.47
CA ILE A 160 -13.83 11.08 18.02
C ILE A 160 -13.65 12.59 17.84
N ASN A 161 -14.75 13.31 17.71
CA ASN A 161 -14.74 14.76 17.50
C ASN A 161 -13.91 15.49 18.56
N LYS A 162 -13.16 16.50 18.11
CA LYS A 162 -12.30 17.31 18.96
C LYS A 162 -13.09 17.97 20.10
N GLY A 163 -12.67 17.71 21.33
CA GLY A 163 -13.29 18.26 22.53
C GLY A 163 -14.18 17.27 23.30
N SER A 164 -14.38 16.06 22.77
CA SER A 164 -15.02 14.96 23.52
C SER A 164 -14.02 14.28 24.45
N GLU A 165 -14.44 13.91 25.65
CA GLU A 165 -13.70 13.03 26.56
C GLU A 165 -13.91 11.54 26.21
N ALA A 166 -14.76 11.24 25.23
CA ALA A 166 -15.04 9.90 24.78
C ALA A 166 -13.85 9.29 24.03
N SER A 167 -13.72 7.99 24.13
CA SER A 167 -12.77 7.21 23.33
C SER A 167 -13.46 5.98 22.76
N ALA A 168 -13.08 5.60 21.57
CA ALA A 168 -13.64 4.42 20.91
C ALA A 168 -12.60 3.65 20.12
N ASN A 169 -12.82 2.36 19.98
CA ASN A 169 -12.15 1.51 19.02
C ASN A 169 -13.14 0.49 18.44
N ALA A 170 -12.87 0.01 17.26
CA ALA A 170 -13.63 -1.05 16.64
C ALA A 170 -12.73 -2.24 16.30
N LYS A 171 -13.32 -3.40 16.21
CA LYS A 171 -12.74 -4.63 15.67
C LYS A 171 -13.59 -5.12 14.53
N VAL A 172 -12.97 -5.71 13.53
CA VAL A 172 -13.67 -6.17 12.33
C VAL A 172 -13.23 -7.60 12.02
N LEU A 173 -14.20 -8.44 11.70
CA LEU A 173 -14.05 -9.79 11.19
C LEU A 173 -15.02 -9.99 10.01
N TRP A 174 -14.80 -10.99 9.22
CA TRP A 174 -15.73 -11.40 8.17
C TRP A 174 -15.78 -12.92 8.06
N ASP A 175 -16.90 -13.43 7.56
CA ASP A 175 -17.05 -14.81 7.10
C ASP A 175 -17.73 -14.84 5.73
N ASP A 176 -18.13 -16.01 5.26
CA ASP A 176 -18.72 -16.18 3.93
C ASP A 176 -20.03 -15.43 3.73
N ASP A 177 -20.72 -15.08 4.80
CA ASP A 177 -22.05 -14.48 4.77
C ASP A 177 -22.08 -13.04 5.31
N ASN A 178 -21.12 -12.65 6.19
CA ASN A 178 -21.24 -11.43 6.98
C ASN A 178 -19.91 -10.68 7.17
N LEU A 179 -20.01 -9.36 7.33
CA LEU A 179 -19.01 -8.50 7.94
C LEU A 179 -19.44 -8.18 9.37
N TYR A 180 -18.59 -8.46 10.33
CA TYR A 180 -18.83 -8.20 11.74
C TYR A 180 -18.04 -7.03 12.24
N VAL A 181 -18.71 -6.11 12.94
CA VAL A 181 -18.07 -4.95 13.56
C VAL A 181 -18.39 -4.96 15.06
N TYR A 182 -17.35 -5.00 15.88
CA TYR A 182 -17.45 -4.88 17.32
C TYR A 182 -16.80 -3.56 17.75
N ALA A 183 -17.59 -2.65 18.31
CA ALA A 183 -17.11 -1.36 18.78
C ALA A 183 -17.18 -1.26 20.30
N THR A 184 -16.13 -0.76 20.91
CA THR A 184 -16.09 -0.37 22.30
C THR A 184 -16.00 1.13 22.40
N ILE A 185 -16.99 1.75 23.01
CA ILE A 185 -17.08 3.21 23.19
C ILE A 185 -17.07 3.48 24.70
N LYS A 186 -16.15 4.35 25.12
CA LYS A 186 -16.13 4.87 26.50
C LYS A 186 -16.60 6.31 26.43
N ASP A 187 -17.78 6.56 27.00
CA ASP A 187 -18.37 7.86 27.15
C ASP A 187 -18.95 7.98 28.55
N ALA A 188 -18.76 9.13 29.18
CA ALA A 188 -19.27 9.41 30.52
C ALA A 188 -20.74 9.85 30.51
N VAL A 189 -21.24 10.31 29.37
CA VAL A 189 -22.59 10.84 29.19
C VAL A 189 -23.25 10.18 27.99
N LEU A 190 -24.38 9.53 28.19
CA LEU A 190 -25.18 8.98 27.10
C LEU A 190 -26.25 9.98 26.68
N ASP A 191 -26.11 10.52 25.46
CA ASP A 191 -27.10 11.45 24.90
C ASP A 191 -28.00 10.73 23.86
N LYS A 192 -29.30 10.68 24.17
CA LYS A 192 -30.35 10.11 23.32
C LYS A 192 -31.45 11.13 23.01
N THR A 193 -31.17 12.42 23.20
CA THR A 193 -32.18 13.47 23.17
C THR A 193 -32.33 14.15 21.82
N GLY A 194 -31.38 13.96 20.91
CA GLY A 194 -31.44 14.51 19.55
C GLY A 194 -32.64 13.98 18.74
N ALA A 195 -33.15 14.82 17.85
CA ALA A 195 -34.28 14.45 16.99
C ALA A 195 -33.90 13.45 15.87
N GLN A 196 -32.64 13.45 15.48
CA GLN A 196 -32.09 12.56 14.45
C GLN A 196 -31.04 11.63 15.08
N THR A 197 -30.86 10.44 14.49
CA THR A 197 -29.92 9.43 15.01
C THR A 197 -28.47 9.94 15.08
N HIS A 198 -28.03 10.76 14.14
CA HIS A 198 -26.70 11.35 14.12
C HIS A 198 -26.52 12.55 15.08
N GLU A 199 -27.60 13.02 15.70
CA GLU A 199 -27.59 14.04 16.77
C GLU A 199 -27.54 13.40 18.16
N GLN A 200 -27.56 12.08 18.24
CA GLN A 200 -27.44 11.27 19.45
C GLN A 200 -26.11 10.53 19.44
N ASP A 201 -25.77 9.92 20.58
CA ASP A 201 -24.65 8.96 20.59
C ASP A 201 -24.95 7.84 19.64
N SER A 202 -24.13 7.71 18.61
CA SER A 202 -24.32 6.72 17.54
C SER A 202 -22.99 6.20 17.01
N LEU A 203 -23.03 5.01 16.45
CA LEU A 203 -21.96 4.43 15.66
C LEU A 203 -22.45 4.24 14.23
N GLU A 204 -21.72 4.75 13.27
CA GLU A 204 -22.01 4.57 11.86
C GLU A 204 -20.88 3.77 11.19
N VAL A 205 -21.25 2.81 10.36
CA VAL A 205 -20.33 2.01 9.56
C VAL A 205 -20.61 2.29 8.10
N PHE A 206 -19.58 2.78 7.40
CA PHE A 206 -19.64 3.02 5.96
C PHE A 206 -18.85 1.93 5.24
N ILE A 207 -19.46 1.28 4.26
CA ILE A 207 -18.88 0.20 3.47
C ILE A 207 -18.93 0.58 2.01
N ASP A 208 -17.80 0.46 1.33
CA ASP A 208 -17.68 0.56 -0.11
C ASP A 208 -17.30 -0.84 -0.64
N GLU A 209 -18.29 -1.54 -1.18
CA GLU A 209 -18.17 -2.95 -1.57
C GLU A 209 -17.31 -3.16 -2.83
N ASP A 210 -17.28 -2.18 -3.71
CA ASP A 210 -16.58 -2.28 -4.99
C ASP A 210 -15.28 -1.45 -5.02
N ASN A 211 -14.99 -0.72 -3.93
CA ASN A 211 -13.89 0.24 -3.85
C ASN A 211 -13.87 1.18 -5.07
N GLY A 212 -15.05 1.54 -5.54
CA GLY A 212 -15.27 2.44 -6.67
C GLY A 212 -14.80 3.86 -6.34
N LYS A 213 -13.97 4.43 -7.21
CA LYS A 213 -13.50 5.82 -7.09
C LYS A 213 -14.16 6.70 -8.14
#